data_695d0993c2110b242fef0558beb27847
#
_entry.id   695d0993c2110b242fef0558beb27847
#
_cell.length_a   1.000
_cell.length_b   1.000
_cell.length_c   1.000
_cell.angle_alpha   90.00
_cell.angle_beta   90.00
_cell.angle_gamma   90.00
#
_symmetry.space_group_name_H-M   'P 1'
#
loop_
_entity.id
_entity.type
_entity.pdbx_description
1 polymer ?
#
loop_
_entity_poly.entity_id
_entity_poly.type
_entity_poly.pdbx_seq_one_letter_code
_entity_poly.pdbx_strand_id
1 'polypeptide(L)'
;MGYDPQDIGISYVPQTIAFMFGGYGGRYLIAKIKNQILLPIILIGYGISVFVIFILAIYSQPNLFALLLPFCCMAAMNGACYPIVVSNALSVFPKDSGKAAALQNTLQLGLCFAASLAVSSLIANPLLATSGVMVATIIPLLIGYWLQNRKASINTKSGAFKQ
;
A
#
# COMPACT_ATOMS: atom_id res chain seq x y z
N MET A 1 -13.90 -21.49 5.65
CA MET A 1 -12.67 -22.19 5.22
C MET A 1 -12.13 -22.90 6.46
N GLY A 2 -11.96 -24.23 6.44
CA GLY A 2 -11.55 -25.02 7.62
C GLY A 2 -10.03 -25.04 7.85
N TYR A 3 -9.35 -23.89 7.69
CA TYR A 3 -7.92 -23.79 7.96
C TYR A 3 -7.66 -23.54 9.45
N ASP A 4 -6.66 -24.21 10.00
CA ASP A 4 -6.21 -24.02 11.37
C ASP A 4 -5.57 -22.62 11.52
N PRO A 5 -5.73 -21.94 12.66
CA PRO A 5 -5.03 -20.68 12.94
C PRO A 5 -3.52 -20.72 12.70
N GLN A 6 -2.90 -21.90 12.84
CA GLN A 6 -1.47 -22.10 12.53
C GLN A 6 -1.16 -21.95 11.05
N ASP A 7 -1.99 -22.50 10.16
CA ASP A 7 -1.81 -22.41 8.70
C ASP A 7 -1.91 -20.96 8.22
N ILE A 8 -2.84 -20.21 8.81
CA ILE A 8 -2.99 -18.76 8.55
C ILE A 8 -1.74 -18.03 9.03
N GLY A 9 -1.23 -18.33 10.22
CA GLY A 9 0.00 -17.74 10.76
C GLY A 9 1.22 -17.98 9.86
N ILE A 10 1.39 -19.21 9.39
CA ILE A 10 2.50 -19.58 8.49
C ILE A 10 2.40 -18.84 7.14
N SER A 11 1.19 -18.56 6.65
CA SER A 11 0.99 -17.85 5.38
C SER A 11 1.48 -16.39 5.43
N TYR A 12 1.66 -15.78 6.59
CA TYR A 12 2.25 -14.44 6.73
C TYR A 12 3.76 -14.43 6.52
N VAL A 13 4.46 -15.55 6.71
CA VAL A 13 5.92 -15.62 6.54
C VAL A 13 6.35 -15.26 5.11
N PRO A 14 5.82 -15.88 4.04
CA PRO A 14 6.18 -15.52 2.68
C PRO A 14 5.77 -14.08 2.32
N GLN A 15 4.68 -13.56 2.88
CA GLN A 15 4.28 -12.15 2.69
C GLN A 15 5.30 -11.18 3.31
N THR A 16 5.79 -11.49 4.51
CA THR A 16 6.83 -10.68 5.19
C THR A 16 8.13 -10.70 4.40
N ILE A 17 8.53 -11.87 3.90
CA ILE A 17 9.71 -12.02 3.03
C ILE A 17 9.53 -11.19 1.75
N ALA A 18 8.39 -11.29 1.10
CA ALA A 18 8.06 -10.51 -0.10
C ALA A 18 8.11 -8.99 0.16
N PHE A 19 7.59 -8.55 1.31
CA PHE A 19 7.66 -7.15 1.75
C PHE A 19 9.12 -6.68 1.92
N MET A 20 9.97 -7.48 2.55
CA MET A 20 11.39 -7.16 2.70
C MET A 20 12.10 -7.06 1.35
N PHE A 21 11.90 -8.02 0.46
CA PHE A 21 12.46 -7.98 -0.89
C PHE A 21 11.95 -6.78 -1.69
N GLY A 22 10.68 -6.43 -1.56
CA GLY A 22 10.10 -5.22 -2.13
C GLY A 22 10.78 -3.96 -1.62
N GLY A 23 11.03 -3.86 -0.31
CA GLY A 23 11.72 -2.74 0.32
C GLY A 23 13.16 -2.58 -0.16
N TYR A 24 13.92 -3.67 -0.25
CA TYR A 24 15.29 -3.65 -0.80
C TYR A 24 15.29 -3.32 -2.29
N GLY A 25 14.41 -3.97 -3.09
CA GLY A 25 14.24 -3.69 -4.51
C GLY A 25 13.84 -2.25 -4.77
N GLY A 26 12.89 -1.71 -4.00
CA GLY A 26 12.46 -0.33 -4.06
C GLY A 26 13.60 0.65 -3.82
N ARG A 27 14.43 0.44 -2.81
CA ARG A 27 15.64 1.26 -2.56
C ARG A 27 16.62 1.26 -3.73
N TYR A 28 16.85 0.09 -4.32
CA TYR A 28 17.73 -0.04 -5.48
C TYR A 28 17.16 0.67 -6.71
N LEU A 29 15.85 0.55 -6.94
CA LEU A 29 15.18 1.20 -8.07
C LEU A 29 15.15 2.73 -7.93
N ILE A 30 14.95 3.26 -6.72
CA ILE A 30 14.96 4.70 -6.45
C ILE A 30 16.31 5.31 -6.84
N ALA A 31 17.42 4.60 -6.65
CA ALA A 31 18.74 5.06 -7.02
C ALA A 31 18.94 5.18 -8.55
N LYS A 32 18.14 4.44 -9.35
CA LYS A 32 18.26 4.38 -10.83
C LYS A 32 17.13 5.09 -11.58
N ILE A 33 15.95 5.16 -11.00
CA ILE A 33 14.74 5.66 -11.66
C ILE A 33 14.18 6.85 -10.86
N LYS A 34 13.76 7.91 -11.55
CA LYS A 34 13.14 9.06 -10.91
C LYS A 34 11.85 8.64 -10.18
N ASN A 35 11.68 9.10 -8.93
CA ASN A 35 10.51 8.82 -8.09
C ASN A 35 9.16 9.10 -8.80
N GLN A 36 9.13 10.08 -9.70
CA GLN A 36 7.94 10.44 -10.48
C GLN A 36 7.45 9.35 -11.43
N ILE A 37 8.34 8.46 -11.86
CA ILE A 37 8.02 7.34 -12.76
C ILE A 37 7.83 6.06 -11.95
N LEU A 38 8.65 5.86 -10.93
CA LEU A 38 8.65 4.64 -10.13
C LEU A 38 7.39 4.52 -9.27
N LEU A 39 6.96 5.61 -8.64
CA LEU A 39 5.79 5.61 -7.75
C LEU A 39 4.51 5.15 -8.46
N PRO A 40 4.11 5.71 -9.63
CA PRO A 40 2.90 5.25 -10.31
C PRO A 40 2.97 3.80 -10.75
N ILE A 41 4.13 3.29 -11.16
CA ILE A 41 4.29 1.89 -11.54
C ILE A 41 4.01 0.97 -10.35
N ILE A 42 4.59 1.28 -9.19
CA ILE A 42 4.37 0.52 -7.95
C ILE A 42 2.89 0.58 -7.53
N LEU A 43 2.26 1.76 -7.62
CA LEU A 43 0.85 1.93 -7.26
C LEU A 43 -0.09 1.17 -8.19
N ILE A 44 0.20 1.13 -9.47
CA ILE A 44 -0.56 0.32 -10.45
C ILE A 44 -0.41 -1.17 -10.11
N GLY A 45 0.81 -1.64 -9.88
CA GLY A 45 1.07 -3.03 -9.48
C GLY A 45 0.34 -3.41 -8.18
N TYR A 46 0.33 -2.53 -7.20
CA TYR A 46 -0.43 -2.69 -5.96
C TYR A 46 -1.93 -2.79 -6.25
N GLY A 47 -2.48 -1.86 -7.04
CA GLY A 47 -3.89 -1.84 -7.41
C GLY A 47 -4.34 -3.10 -8.15
N ILE A 48 -3.53 -3.59 -9.09
CA ILE A 48 -3.78 -4.83 -9.82
C ILE A 48 -3.82 -6.02 -8.85
N SER A 49 -2.86 -6.11 -7.92
CA SER A 49 -2.82 -7.20 -6.94
C SER A 49 -4.06 -7.21 -6.04
N VAL A 50 -4.49 -6.04 -5.56
CA VAL A 50 -5.71 -5.90 -4.74
C VAL A 50 -6.95 -6.29 -5.54
N PHE A 51 -7.02 -5.89 -6.82
CA PHE A 51 -8.14 -6.20 -7.68
C PHE A 51 -8.24 -7.72 -7.97
N VAL A 52 -7.09 -8.37 -8.17
CA VAL A 52 -7.03 -9.84 -8.33
C VAL A 52 -7.52 -10.55 -7.07
N ILE A 53 -7.10 -10.09 -5.87
CA ILE A 53 -7.59 -10.65 -4.60
C ILE A 53 -9.11 -10.50 -4.49
N PHE A 54 -9.65 -9.34 -4.87
CA PHE A 54 -11.09 -9.07 -4.82
C PHE A 54 -11.87 -9.99 -5.77
N ILE A 55 -11.39 -10.18 -7.01
CA ILE A 55 -12.00 -11.10 -7.96
C ILE A 55 -11.99 -12.55 -7.43
N LEU A 56 -10.85 -12.99 -6.89
CA LEU A 56 -10.74 -14.33 -6.31
C LEU A 56 -11.69 -14.50 -5.11
N ALA A 57 -11.92 -13.44 -4.33
CA ALA A 57 -12.86 -13.46 -3.21
C ALA A 57 -14.33 -13.62 -3.66
N ILE A 58 -14.70 -13.09 -4.83
CA ILE A 58 -16.07 -13.16 -5.36
C ILE A 58 -16.33 -14.52 -6.05
N TYR A 59 -15.39 -14.98 -6.90
CA TYR A 59 -15.65 -16.06 -7.84
C TYR A 59 -15.42 -17.45 -7.30
N SER A 60 -14.67 -17.64 -6.20
CA SER A 60 -14.28 -18.96 -5.75
C SER A 60 -14.13 -19.03 -4.23
N GLN A 61 -14.19 -20.26 -3.69
CA GLN A 61 -13.52 -20.59 -2.43
C GLN A 61 -12.03 -20.84 -2.77
N PRO A 62 -11.17 -19.78 -2.76
CA PRO A 62 -9.84 -19.93 -3.29
C PRO A 62 -9.00 -20.81 -2.37
N ASN A 63 -8.21 -21.71 -2.97
CA ASN A 63 -7.15 -22.39 -2.25
C ASN A 63 -6.18 -21.37 -1.65
N LEU A 64 -5.67 -21.67 -0.46
CA LEU A 64 -4.71 -20.81 0.25
C LEU A 64 -3.54 -20.36 -0.65
N PHE A 65 -3.03 -21.26 -1.49
CA PHE A 65 -1.95 -20.98 -2.44
C PHE A 65 -2.35 -19.97 -3.54
N ALA A 66 -3.59 -20.04 -4.03
CA ALA A 66 -4.07 -19.09 -5.04
C ALA A 66 -4.20 -17.67 -4.49
N LEU A 67 -4.51 -17.51 -3.20
CA LEU A 67 -4.51 -16.23 -2.51
C LEU A 67 -3.10 -15.75 -2.14
N LEU A 68 -2.21 -16.66 -1.80
CA LEU A 68 -0.88 -16.34 -1.31
C LEU A 68 -0.07 -15.54 -2.33
N LEU A 69 -0.14 -15.92 -3.62
CA LEU A 69 0.63 -15.27 -4.68
C LEU A 69 0.26 -13.77 -4.84
N PRO A 70 -1.02 -13.37 -5.03
CA PRO A 70 -1.35 -11.96 -5.13
C PRO A 70 -1.12 -11.19 -3.82
N PHE A 71 -1.26 -11.84 -2.65
CA PHE A 71 -0.88 -11.23 -1.37
C PHE A 71 0.62 -10.96 -1.28
N CYS A 72 1.48 -11.87 -1.73
CA CYS A 72 2.93 -11.64 -1.78
C CYS A 72 3.30 -10.52 -2.76
N CYS A 73 2.66 -10.45 -3.94
CA CYS A 73 2.85 -9.36 -4.89
C CYS A 73 2.43 -8.01 -4.27
N MET A 74 1.28 -7.96 -3.63
CA MET A 74 0.80 -6.78 -2.91
C MET A 74 1.78 -6.36 -1.81
N ALA A 75 2.27 -7.30 -1.01
CA ALA A 75 3.22 -7.05 0.07
C ALA A 75 4.56 -6.51 -0.48
N ALA A 76 5.07 -7.06 -1.59
CA ALA A 76 6.28 -6.57 -2.24
C ALA A 76 6.12 -5.14 -2.78
N MET A 77 4.99 -4.83 -3.43
CA MET A 77 4.71 -3.48 -3.91
C MET A 77 4.56 -2.48 -2.76
N ASN A 78 3.91 -2.88 -1.65
CA ASN A 78 3.80 -2.07 -0.45
C ASN A 78 5.17 -1.82 0.19
N GLY A 79 6.01 -2.86 0.29
CA GLY A 79 7.39 -2.75 0.79
C GLY A 79 8.23 -1.78 -0.04
N ALA A 80 8.09 -1.79 -1.37
CA ALA A 80 8.78 -0.86 -2.26
C ALA A 80 8.26 0.58 -2.13
N CYS A 81 6.93 0.75 -1.98
CA CYS A 81 6.30 2.07 -1.89
C CYS A 81 6.58 2.78 -0.56
N TYR A 82 6.60 2.04 0.55
CA TYR A 82 6.68 2.56 1.90
C TYR A 82 7.85 3.54 2.12
N PRO A 83 9.13 3.19 1.84
CA PRO A 83 10.25 4.10 2.05
C PRO A 83 10.17 5.35 1.18
N ILE A 84 9.59 5.27 -0.02
CA ILE A 84 9.44 6.40 -0.94
C ILE A 84 8.45 7.42 -0.35
N VAL A 85 7.28 6.94 0.05
CA VAL A 85 6.19 7.78 0.55
C VAL A 85 6.58 8.43 1.87
N VAL A 86 7.17 7.65 2.79
CA VAL A 86 7.63 8.16 4.09
C VAL A 86 8.72 9.20 3.93
N SER A 87 9.73 8.94 3.09
CA SER A 87 10.80 9.89 2.83
C SER A 87 10.26 11.21 2.23
N ASN A 88 9.34 11.12 1.27
CA ASN A 88 8.71 12.30 0.67
C ASN A 88 7.87 13.10 1.69
N ALA A 89 7.13 12.41 2.56
CA ALA A 89 6.33 13.05 3.59
C ALA A 89 7.20 13.77 4.63
N LEU A 90 8.28 13.14 5.07
CA LEU A 90 9.20 13.72 6.08
C LEU A 90 10.07 14.83 5.52
N SER A 91 10.38 14.85 4.22
CA SER A 91 11.19 15.89 3.58
C SER A 91 10.55 17.27 3.64
N VAL A 92 9.23 17.35 3.82
CA VAL A 92 8.49 18.61 3.99
C VAL A 92 8.75 19.25 5.37
N PHE A 93 9.15 18.44 6.36
CA PHE A 93 9.36 18.87 7.75
C PHE A 93 10.79 18.57 8.25
N PRO A 94 11.84 19.16 7.66
CA PRO A 94 13.23 18.76 7.97
C PRO A 94 13.63 19.02 9.42
N LYS A 95 13.07 20.07 10.07
CA LYS A 95 13.35 20.43 11.46
C LYS A 95 12.55 19.61 12.49
N ASP A 96 11.36 19.14 12.11
CA ASP A 96 10.42 18.40 12.97
C ASP A 96 10.13 16.98 12.44
N SER A 97 11.09 16.38 11.76
CA SER A 97 10.92 15.05 11.12
C SER A 97 10.51 13.95 12.11
N GLY A 98 11.00 13.99 13.35
CA GLY A 98 10.61 13.07 14.40
C GLY A 98 9.13 13.18 14.81
N LYS A 99 8.64 14.42 14.96
CA LYS A 99 7.22 14.66 15.28
C LYS A 99 6.31 14.27 14.11
N ALA A 100 6.74 14.59 12.88
CA ALA A 100 6.01 14.20 11.67
C ALA A 100 5.93 12.67 11.51
N ALA A 101 7.02 11.95 11.79
CA ALA A 101 7.04 10.49 11.78
C ALA A 101 6.13 9.89 12.85
N ALA A 102 6.13 10.43 14.07
CA ALA A 102 5.25 9.99 15.14
C ALA A 102 3.78 10.19 14.78
N LEU A 103 3.42 11.36 14.23
CA LEU A 103 2.07 11.65 13.77
C LEU A 103 1.64 10.70 12.65
N GLN A 104 2.50 10.46 11.67
CA GLN A 104 2.24 9.53 10.57
C GLN A 104 1.96 8.12 11.09
N ASN A 105 2.79 7.60 12.00
CA ASN A 105 2.61 6.27 12.59
C ASN A 105 1.32 6.18 13.40
N THR A 106 0.98 7.21 14.17
CA THR A 106 -0.27 7.27 14.95
C THR A 106 -1.49 7.24 14.04
N LEU A 107 -1.48 8.04 12.97
CA LEU A 107 -2.55 8.02 11.97
C LEU A 107 -2.67 6.67 11.27
N GLN A 108 -1.54 6.05 10.91
CA GLN A 108 -1.53 4.73 10.28
C GLN A 108 -2.12 3.66 11.19
N LEU A 109 -1.71 3.61 12.45
CA LEU A 109 -2.26 2.66 13.42
C LEU A 109 -3.74 2.91 13.69
N GLY A 110 -4.16 4.17 13.79
CA GLY A 110 -5.58 4.55 13.95
C GLY A 110 -6.44 4.09 12.76
N LEU A 111 -5.95 4.27 11.53
CA LEU A 111 -6.64 3.81 10.33
C LEU A 111 -6.70 2.27 10.26
N CYS A 112 -5.61 1.58 10.62
CA CYS A 112 -5.60 0.11 10.70
C CYS A 112 -6.61 -0.40 11.73
N PHE A 113 -6.70 0.24 12.89
CA PHE A 113 -7.67 -0.09 13.91
C PHE A 113 -9.12 0.12 13.42
N ALA A 114 -9.42 1.27 12.81
CA ALA A 114 -10.72 1.55 12.24
C ALA A 114 -11.12 0.56 11.14
N ALA A 115 -10.18 0.22 10.25
CA ALA A 115 -10.39 -0.78 9.21
C ALA A 115 -10.66 -2.17 9.80
N SER A 116 -9.92 -2.56 10.84
CA SER A 116 -10.14 -3.84 11.53
C SER A 116 -11.51 -3.92 12.19
N LEU A 117 -11.98 -2.84 12.80
CA LEU A 117 -13.33 -2.76 13.36
C LEU A 117 -14.40 -2.88 12.26
N ALA A 118 -14.21 -2.20 11.13
CA ALA A 118 -15.13 -2.28 10.00
C ALA A 118 -15.22 -3.71 9.43
N VAL A 119 -14.11 -4.40 9.28
CA VAL A 119 -14.08 -5.81 8.84
C VAL A 119 -14.72 -6.72 9.88
N SER A 120 -14.43 -6.53 11.17
CA SER A 120 -14.99 -7.33 12.26
C SER A 120 -16.50 -7.22 12.37
N SER A 121 -17.09 -6.09 11.98
CA SER A 121 -18.54 -5.92 11.97
C SER A 121 -19.25 -6.66 10.83
N LEU A 122 -18.51 -7.08 9.80
CA LEU A 122 -19.02 -7.76 8.60
C LEU A 122 -18.76 -9.28 8.64
N ILE A 123 -19.29 -9.95 9.68
CA ILE A 123 -18.98 -11.35 10.05
C ILE A 123 -19.37 -12.38 8.97
N ALA A 124 -20.34 -12.08 8.10
CA ALA A 124 -20.91 -13.07 7.17
C ALA A 124 -19.90 -13.63 6.16
N ASN A 125 -18.96 -12.83 5.65
CA ASN A 125 -17.92 -13.23 4.70
C ASN A 125 -16.61 -12.46 4.93
N PRO A 126 -15.73 -12.89 5.84
CA PRO A 126 -14.53 -12.15 6.23
C PRO A 126 -13.59 -11.85 5.07
N LEU A 127 -13.45 -12.77 4.11
CA LEU A 127 -12.59 -12.58 2.94
C LEU A 127 -13.11 -11.47 2.01
N LEU A 128 -14.42 -11.47 1.77
CA LEU A 128 -15.07 -10.45 0.94
C LEU A 128 -15.06 -9.08 1.62
N ALA A 129 -15.26 -9.03 2.93
CA ALA A 129 -15.18 -7.82 3.71
C ALA A 129 -13.76 -7.23 3.69
N THR A 130 -12.74 -8.06 3.91
CA THR A 130 -11.33 -7.62 3.88
C THR A 130 -10.93 -7.12 2.51
N SER A 131 -11.24 -7.86 1.44
CA SER A 131 -10.93 -7.46 0.07
C SER A 131 -11.70 -6.20 -0.36
N GLY A 132 -12.94 -6.04 0.07
CA GLY A 132 -13.75 -4.83 -0.16
C GLY A 132 -13.14 -3.60 0.51
N VAL A 133 -12.72 -3.70 1.76
CA VAL A 133 -12.00 -2.62 2.46
C VAL A 133 -10.68 -2.30 1.75
N MET A 134 -9.93 -3.30 1.29
CA MET A 134 -8.70 -3.08 0.52
C MET A 134 -8.97 -2.31 -0.78
N VAL A 135 -10.01 -2.65 -1.52
CA VAL A 135 -10.42 -1.90 -2.73
C VAL A 135 -10.84 -0.47 -2.37
N ALA A 136 -11.58 -0.28 -1.29
CA ALA A 136 -11.98 1.05 -0.83
C ALA A 136 -10.77 1.95 -0.50
N THR A 137 -9.64 1.40 -0.03
CA THR A 137 -8.42 2.17 0.23
C THR A 137 -7.70 2.65 -1.04
N ILE A 138 -8.01 2.09 -2.21
CA ILE A 138 -7.48 2.57 -3.49
C ILE A 138 -7.99 3.99 -3.81
N ILE A 139 -9.22 4.31 -3.41
CA ILE A 139 -9.84 5.62 -3.68
C ILE A 139 -9.03 6.77 -3.05
N PRO A 140 -8.78 6.82 -1.73
CA PRO A 140 -7.98 7.88 -1.12
C PRO A 140 -6.53 7.89 -1.63
N LEU A 141 -5.98 6.73 -2.00
CA LEU A 141 -4.65 6.63 -2.59
C LEU A 141 -4.59 7.32 -3.95
N LEU A 142 -5.57 7.10 -4.83
CA LEU A 142 -5.67 7.77 -6.13
C LEU A 142 -5.89 9.28 -5.98
N ILE A 143 -6.74 9.70 -5.04
CA ILE A 143 -6.96 11.11 -4.72
C ILE A 143 -5.67 11.77 -4.26
N GLY A 144 -4.93 11.13 -3.33
CA GLY A 144 -3.66 11.62 -2.82
C GLY A 144 -2.61 11.78 -3.94
N TYR A 145 -2.48 10.78 -4.80
CA TYR A 145 -1.59 10.82 -5.96
C TYR A 145 -1.96 11.94 -6.94
N TRP A 146 -3.23 12.12 -7.25
CA TRP A 146 -3.72 13.17 -8.13
C TRP A 146 -3.46 14.58 -7.56
N LEU A 147 -3.70 14.79 -6.26
CA LEU A 147 -3.40 16.04 -5.58
C LEU A 147 -1.90 16.38 -5.60
N GLN A 148 -1.04 15.38 -5.40
CA GLN A 148 0.41 15.54 -5.46
C GLN A 148 0.87 15.95 -6.86
N ASN A 149 0.33 15.32 -7.89
CA ASN A 149 0.66 15.63 -9.28
C ASN A 149 0.21 17.03 -9.69
N ARG A 150 -0.95 17.49 -9.21
CA ARG A 150 -1.42 18.87 -9.42
C ARG A 150 -0.46 19.91 -8.81
N LYS A 151 0.00 19.67 -7.57
CA LYS A 151 0.95 20.59 -6.91
C LYS A 151 2.28 20.65 -7.65
N ALA A 152 2.80 19.55 -8.14
CA ALA A 152 4.02 19.50 -8.94
C ALA A 152 3.89 20.30 -10.24
N SER A 153 2.77 20.18 -10.95
CA SER A 153 2.48 20.94 -12.18
C SER A 153 2.38 22.46 -11.96
N ILE A 154 1.78 22.89 -10.86
CA ILE A 154 1.63 24.31 -10.51
C ILE A 154 3.00 24.94 -10.19
N ASN A 155 3.85 24.25 -9.43
CA ASN A 155 5.18 24.73 -9.08
C ASN A 155 6.10 24.84 -10.30
N THR A 156 6.00 23.92 -11.26
CA THR A 156 6.77 23.98 -12.51
C THR A 156 6.36 25.20 -13.36
N LYS A 157 5.06 25.50 -13.44
CA LYS A 157 4.57 26.68 -14.17
C LYS A 157 4.94 28.01 -13.49
N SER A 158 4.94 28.06 -12.15
CA SER A 158 5.32 29.26 -11.39
C SER A 158 6.83 29.53 -11.45
N GLY A 159 7.68 28.50 -11.55
CA GLY A 159 9.12 28.65 -11.74
C GLY A 159 9.51 29.13 -13.14
N ALA A 160 8.75 28.76 -14.17
CA ALA A 160 8.98 29.21 -15.54
C ALA A 160 8.58 30.69 -15.80
N PHE A 161 7.81 31.30 -14.90
CA PHE A 161 7.40 32.71 -14.99
C PHE A 161 8.35 33.70 -14.25
N LYS A 162 9.38 33.15 -13.58
CA LYS A 162 10.37 33.95 -12.81
C LYS A 162 11.75 34.03 -13.47
N GLN A 163 11.90 33.55 -14.69
CA GLN A 163 13.07 33.76 -15.55
C GLN A 163 12.68 34.71 -16.69
#